data_e6daf55eabbdc5c78633db67a4d29a02
#
_entry.id   e6daf55eabbdc5c78633db67a4d29a02
#
_cell.length_a   1.000
_cell.length_b   1.000
_cell.length_c   1.000
_cell.angle_alpha   90.00
_cell.angle_beta   90.00
_cell.angle_gamma   90.00
#
_symmetry.space_group_name_H-M   'P 1'
#
loop_
_entity.id
_entity.type
_entity.pdbx_description
1 polymer ?
#
loop_
_entity_poly.entity_id
_entity_poly.type
_entity_poly.pdbx_seq_one_letter_code
_entity_poly.pdbx_strand_id
1 'polypeptide(L)'
;MDYDSSDERKAIDDTTAGIKGLVDSGIVEIPRIFIRPPHELAEELNMCKSTLQVPVVDLSGIQVEDERKKIVDEIREACEKWGFFQLINHGIPSSVLEGVIDGTRKFHEQDVEVKKECYSSDPTDRKVRYESNLHLYKPKGKTENSRDSLRISWQDSGHKEIPPVCRKTSLEYINHVIKLEDTLLGLLSEALGLKPNYLKATECDKGQTLVCHYYPACPQPELTLGTSKHTDPVFLTILLQDQTGGLQVMCDNQWADVEPIEHGLVINIGDLLQILSNDKFVSATHRVVAKKVGPRISVACFFNESSVSPKMYGPIKELISKENPPLYKEFQVADYMTEFFSKPLHKNGVDLFRL
;
A
#
# COMPACT_ATOMS: atom_id res chain seq x y z
N MET A 1 16.34 -28.35 -15.80
CA MET A 1 15.48 -28.72 -14.65
C MET A 1 14.88 -27.43 -14.14
N ASP A 2 13.56 -27.32 -14.21
CA ASP A 2 12.87 -26.14 -13.68
C ASP A 2 13.08 -26.12 -12.15
N TYR A 3 13.61 -25.01 -11.67
CA TYR A 3 13.82 -24.79 -10.25
C TYR A 3 12.46 -24.74 -9.53
N ASP A 4 12.22 -25.72 -8.63
CA ASP A 4 11.05 -25.71 -7.78
C ASP A 4 11.37 -24.90 -6.50
N SER A 5 10.81 -23.70 -6.44
CA SER A 5 11.00 -22.78 -5.31
C SER A 5 10.17 -23.11 -4.07
N SER A 6 9.33 -24.16 -4.13
CA SER A 6 8.39 -24.50 -3.04
C SER A 6 9.11 -24.95 -1.76
N ASP A 7 10.16 -25.76 -1.90
CA ASP A 7 10.91 -26.27 -0.75
C ASP A 7 11.71 -25.15 -0.07
N GLU A 8 12.30 -24.24 -0.85
CA GLU A 8 13.04 -23.09 -0.32
C GLU A 8 12.10 -22.10 0.40
N ARG A 9 10.92 -21.81 -0.21
CA ARG A 9 9.88 -21.00 0.46
C ARG A 9 9.48 -21.58 1.78
N LYS A 10 9.17 -22.91 1.77
CA LYS A 10 8.75 -23.62 2.99
C LYS A 10 9.84 -23.60 4.04
N ALA A 11 11.09 -23.87 3.67
CA ALA A 11 12.21 -23.86 4.60
C ALA A 11 12.38 -22.48 5.28
N ILE A 12 12.18 -21.38 4.55
CA ILE A 12 12.23 -20.02 5.12
C ILE A 12 11.00 -19.76 6.00
N ASP A 13 9.80 -20.12 5.56
CA ASP A 13 8.55 -19.95 6.30
C ASP A 13 8.54 -20.70 7.62
N ASP A 14 9.01 -21.96 7.60
CA ASP A 14 9.12 -22.82 8.79
C ASP A 14 10.01 -22.22 9.89
N THR A 15 10.93 -21.31 9.55
CA THR A 15 11.73 -20.59 10.56
C THR A 15 10.92 -19.58 11.36
N THR A 16 9.79 -19.09 10.83
CA THR A 16 8.99 -17.99 11.37
C THR A 16 9.77 -16.69 11.65
N ALA A 17 11.05 -16.66 11.26
CA ALA A 17 11.97 -15.54 11.50
C ALA A 17 11.80 -14.39 10.52
N GLY A 18 11.16 -14.66 9.38
CA GLY A 18 10.96 -13.71 8.31
C GLY A 18 12.24 -13.40 7.51
N ILE A 19 12.15 -12.41 6.66
CA ILE A 19 13.28 -11.93 5.86
C ILE A 19 14.35 -11.28 6.74
N LYS A 20 13.92 -10.60 7.81
CA LYS A 20 14.86 -10.06 8.81
C LYS A 20 15.71 -11.18 9.42
N GLY A 21 15.11 -12.32 9.77
CA GLY A 21 15.86 -13.45 10.31
C GLY A 21 16.92 -13.99 9.36
N LEU A 22 16.66 -14.00 8.05
CA LEU A 22 17.67 -14.35 7.04
C LEU A 22 18.83 -13.37 7.05
N VAL A 23 18.56 -12.08 7.09
CA VAL A 23 19.61 -11.04 7.12
C VAL A 23 20.40 -11.11 8.43
N ASP A 24 19.75 -11.31 9.56
CA ASP A 24 20.39 -11.45 10.88
C ASP A 24 21.29 -12.68 10.95
N SER A 25 21.04 -13.73 10.16
CA SER A 25 21.94 -14.89 10.06
C SER A 25 23.23 -14.60 9.31
N GLY A 26 23.41 -13.37 8.80
CA GLY A 26 24.63 -12.91 8.14
C GLY A 26 24.77 -13.36 6.69
N ILE A 27 23.66 -13.57 5.98
CA ILE A 27 23.71 -13.91 4.55
C ILE A 27 24.41 -12.80 3.77
N VAL A 28 25.29 -13.20 2.84
CA VAL A 28 25.99 -12.31 1.91
C VAL A 28 25.41 -12.38 0.50
N GLU A 29 24.65 -13.42 0.20
CA GLU A 29 23.92 -13.66 -1.04
C GLU A 29 22.45 -13.90 -0.72
N ILE A 30 21.55 -13.33 -1.54
CA ILE A 30 20.11 -13.55 -1.34
C ILE A 30 19.70 -14.94 -1.84
N PRO A 31 18.76 -15.62 -1.15
CA PRO A 31 18.16 -16.86 -1.61
C PRO A 31 17.56 -16.72 -3.01
N ARG A 32 17.60 -17.82 -3.78
CA ARG A 32 17.21 -17.82 -5.19
C ARG A 32 15.76 -17.39 -5.43
N ILE A 33 14.86 -17.63 -4.48
CA ILE A 33 13.46 -17.23 -4.56
C ILE A 33 13.26 -15.70 -4.65
N PHE A 34 14.25 -14.90 -4.22
CA PHE A 34 14.23 -13.42 -4.31
C PHE A 34 14.93 -12.89 -5.56
N ILE A 35 15.72 -13.71 -6.27
CA ILE A 35 16.43 -13.30 -7.48
C ILE A 35 15.46 -13.20 -8.65
N ARG A 36 15.35 -12.02 -9.22
CA ARG A 36 14.50 -11.76 -10.38
C ARG A 36 15.16 -12.23 -11.66
N PRO A 37 14.35 -12.74 -12.61
CA PRO A 37 14.88 -13.04 -13.95
C PRO A 37 15.56 -11.82 -14.56
N PRO A 38 16.71 -11.97 -15.25
CA PRO A 38 17.46 -10.84 -15.81
C PRO A 38 16.64 -9.96 -16.77
N HIS A 39 15.67 -10.52 -17.50
CA HIS A 39 14.81 -9.76 -18.41
C HIS A 39 13.84 -8.86 -17.64
N GLU A 40 13.28 -9.31 -16.50
CA GLU A 40 12.43 -8.49 -15.63
C GLU A 40 13.26 -7.37 -15.00
N LEU A 41 14.47 -7.66 -14.51
CA LEU A 41 15.38 -6.65 -13.98
C LEU A 41 15.79 -5.62 -15.04
N ALA A 42 16.08 -6.06 -16.26
CA ALA A 42 16.44 -5.15 -17.34
C ALA A 42 15.30 -4.18 -17.68
N GLU A 43 14.06 -4.66 -17.72
CA GLU A 43 12.87 -3.82 -17.94
C GLU A 43 12.63 -2.88 -16.75
N GLU A 44 12.82 -3.36 -15.52
CA GLU A 44 12.52 -2.61 -14.33
C GLU A 44 13.63 -1.64 -13.90
N LEU A 45 14.92 -1.98 -14.04
CA LEU A 45 16.04 -1.15 -13.59
C LEU A 45 16.58 -0.21 -14.68
N ASN A 46 16.42 -0.53 -15.96
CA ASN A 46 16.90 0.30 -17.09
C ASN A 46 15.99 1.47 -17.45
N MET A 47 14.87 1.63 -16.77
CA MET A 47 14.04 2.83 -16.98
C MET A 47 14.79 4.05 -16.44
N CYS A 48 15.00 5.03 -17.31
CA CYS A 48 15.73 6.27 -17.03
C CYS A 48 15.31 6.86 -15.67
N LYS A 49 16.27 7.38 -14.92
CA LYS A 49 15.96 8.23 -13.77
C LYS A 49 15.07 9.37 -14.25
N SER A 50 13.82 9.32 -13.86
CA SER A 50 12.85 10.34 -14.19
C SER A 50 13.24 11.65 -13.51
N THR A 51 13.03 12.75 -14.21
CA THR A 51 13.06 14.10 -13.61
C THR A 51 11.69 14.49 -13.06
N LEU A 52 10.69 13.61 -13.20
CA LEU A 52 9.35 13.83 -12.70
C LEU A 52 9.35 13.86 -11.17
N GLN A 53 8.60 14.80 -10.61
CA GLN A 53 8.40 14.93 -9.18
C GLN A 53 6.95 14.61 -8.81
N VAL A 54 6.77 13.77 -7.83
CA VAL A 54 5.44 13.47 -7.28
C VAL A 54 4.85 14.74 -6.67
N PRO A 55 3.59 15.09 -6.99
CA PRO A 55 2.96 16.29 -6.46
C PRO A 55 2.98 16.33 -4.93
N VAL A 56 3.10 17.53 -4.37
CA VAL A 56 2.98 17.78 -2.93
C VAL A 56 1.80 18.70 -2.72
N VAL A 57 0.86 18.29 -1.89
CA VAL A 57 -0.32 19.04 -1.50
C VAL A 57 -0.17 19.51 -0.06
N ASP A 58 -0.36 20.78 0.18
CA ASP A 58 -0.29 21.39 1.50
C ASP A 58 -1.71 21.67 2.02
N LEU A 59 -2.10 21.05 3.14
CA LEU A 59 -3.40 21.28 3.77
C LEU A 59 -3.45 22.53 4.65
N SER A 60 -2.38 23.32 4.73
CA SER A 60 -2.45 24.62 5.42
C SER A 60 -3.51 25.50 4.75
N GLY A 61 -4.35 26.14 5.56
CA GLY A 61 -5.42 26.98 5.02
C GLY A 61 -6.68 26.25 4.54
N ILE A 62 -6.80 24.92 4.67
CA ILE A 62 -7.98 24.13 4.25
C ILE A 62 -9.32 24.66 4.80
N GLN A 63 -9.31 25.43 5.88
CA GLN A 63 -10.50 26.07 6.47
C GLN A 63 -10.88 27.39 5.79
N VAL A 64 -10.03 27.93 4.94
CA VAL A 64 -10.27 29.16 4.17
C VAL A 64 -10.80 28.77 2.79
N GLU A 65 -11.97 29.31 2.41
CA GLU A 65 -12.70 28.85 1.20
C GLU A 65 -11.86 28.94 -0.09
N ASP A 66 -11.16 30.06 -0.31
CA ASP A 66 -10.32 30.22 -1.51
C ASP A 66 -9.10 29.27 -1.51
N GLU A 67 -8.47 29.05 -0.37
CA GLU A 67 -7.34 28.10 -0.25
C GLU A 67 -7.84 26.66 -0.38
N ARG A 68 -8.98 26.31 0.21
CA ARG A 68 -9.60 25.01 0.04
C ARG A 68 -9.86 24.67 -1.42
N LYS A 69 -10.34 25.63 -2.21
CA LYS A 69 -10.59 25.43 -3.63
C LYS A 69 -9.29 25.13 -4.40
N LYS A 70 -8.19 25.83 -4.10
CA LYS A 70 -6.87 25.53 -4.69
C LYS A 70 -6.41 24.12 -4.31
N ILE A 71 -6.52 23.74 -3.04
CA ILE A 71 -6.18 22.39 -2.55
C ILE A 71 -6.99 21.33 -3.31
N VAL A 72 -8.28 21.55 -3.53
CA VAL A 72 -9.15 20.63 -4.29
C VAL A 72 -8.69 20.51 -5.74
N ASP A 73 -8.31 21.62 -6.38
CA ASP A 73 -7.81 21.62 -7.76
C ASP A 73 -6.44 20.89 -7.86
N GLU A 74 -5.52 21.10 -6.91
CA GLU A 74 -4.24 20.40 -6.83
C GLU A 74 -4.43 18.87 -6.62
N ILE A 75 -5.35 18.49 -5.74
CA ILE A 75 -5.70 17.08 -5.52
C ILE A 75 -6.29 16.47 -6.80
N ARG A 76 -7.17 17.18 -7.51
CA ARG A 76 -7.74 16.73 -8.77
C ARG A 76 -6.64 16.44 -9.79
N GLU A 77 -5.77 17.41 -10.06
CA GLU A 77 -4.66 17.24 -11.02
C GLU A 77 -3.74 16.08 -10.64
N ALA A 78 -3.42 15.95 -9.34
CA ALA A 78 -2.60 14.85 -8.84
C ALA A 78 -3.29 13.48 -9.02
N CYS A 79 -4.58 13.37 -8.73
CA CYS A 79 -5.33 12.11 -8.88
C CYS A 79 -5.58 11.74 -10.34
N GLU A 80 -5.81 12.71 -11.22
CA GLU A 80 -6.04 12.47 -12.66
C GLU A 80 -4.77 12.04 -13.38
N LYS A 81 -3.62 12.61 -13.02
CA LYS A 81 -2.35 12.35 -13.72
C LYS A 81 -1.49 11.30 -13.04
N TRP A 82 -1.36 11.38 -11.73
CA TRP A 82 -0.41 10.58 -10.97
C TRP A 82 -1.08 9.44 -10.19
N GLY A 83 -2.34 9.64 -9.75
CA GLY A 83 -2.95 8.77 -8.75
C GLY A 83 -2.22 8.73 -7.42
N PHE A 84 -1.21 9.59 -7.25
CA PHE A 84 -0.29 9.71 -6.12
C PHE A 84 0.00 11.17 -5.81
N PHE A 85 0.09 11.50 -4.53
CA PHE A 85 0.64 12.78 -4.05
C PHE A 85 1.18 12.64 -2.65
N GLN A 86 2.09 13.53 -2.27
CA GLN A 86 2.53 13.66 -0.88
C GLN A 86 1.69 14.74 -0.20
N LEU A 87 1.41 14.56 1.07
CA LEU A 87 0.55 15.42 1.87
C LEU A 87 1.34 15.98 3.05
N ILE A 88 1.35 17.28 3.19
CA ILE A 88 1.98 17.99 4.30
C ILE A 88 0.95 18.86 5.06
N ASN A 89 1.29 19.28 6.25
CA ASN A 89 0.42 20.08 7.14
C ASN A 89 -0.95 19.43 7.39
N HIS A 90 -0.99 18.09 7.41
CA HIS A 90 -2.21 17.27 7.57
C HIS A 90 -2.73 17.20 9.01
N GLY A 91 -2.08 17.84 9.96
CA GLY A 91 -2.55 17.98 11.34
C GLY A 91 -2.28 16.77 12.26
N ILE A 92 -1.65 15.69 11.79
CA ILE A 92 -1.19 14.60 12.68
C ILE A 92 0.11 15.05 13.36
N PRO A 93 0.20 14.98 14.70
CA PRO A 93 1.42 15.37 15.43
C PRO A 93 2.64 14.54 15.01
N SER A 94 3.80 15.17 14.88
CA SER A 94 5.06 14.48 14.53
C SER A 94 5.38 13.33 15.50
N SER A 95 5.12 13.51 16.80
CA SER A 95 5.31 12.48 17.81
C SER A 95 4.48 11.21 17.56
N VAL A 96 3.30 11.32 16.94
CA VAL A 96 2.46 10.18 16.57
C VAL A 96 3.07 9.44 15.39
N LEU A 97 3.56 10.17 14.39
CA LEU A 97 4.21 9.61 13.21
C LEU A 97 5.53 8.91 13.57
N GLU A 98 6.37 9.57 14.35
CA GLU A 98 7.62 9.00 14.86
C GLU A 98 7.35 7.78 15.75
N GLY A 99 6.32 7.88 16.60
CA GLY A 99 5.92 6.81 17.51
C GLY A 99 5.51 5.52 16.80
N VAL A 100 4.75 5.60 15.71
CA VAL A 100 4.33 4.40 14.97
C VAL A 100 5.48 3.79 14.17
N ILE A 101 6.40 4.60 13.62
CA ILE A 101 7.63 4.11 12.97
C ILE A 101 8.52 3.38 13.98
N ASP A 102 8.74 3.98 15.15
CA ASP A 102 9.53 3.37 16.24
C ASP A 102 8.88 2.09 16.78
N GLY A 103 7.55 2.11 16.98
CA GLY A 103 6.78 0.93 17.40
C GLY A 103 6.88 -0.21 16.38
N THR A 104 6.81 0.10 15.09
CA THR A 104 7.00 -0.87 14.01
C THR A 104 8.41 -1.44 14.03
N ARG A 105 9.43 -0.59 14.15
CA ARG A 105 10.83 -1.01 14.29
C ARG A 105 11.00 -1.96 15.47
N LYS A 106 10.58 -1.55 16.65
CA LYS A 106 10.67 -2.34 17.87
C LYS A 106 9.96 -3.69 17.76
N PHE A 107 8.82 -3.75 17.08
CA PHE A 107 8.16 -5.03 16.85
C PHE A 107 9.01 -5.96 15.99
N HIS A 108 9.48 -5.51 14.84
CA HIS A 108 10.24 -6.35 13.92
C HIS A 108 11.63 -6.74 14.45
N GLU A 109 12.20 -5.94 15.35
CA GLU A 109 13.51 -6.17 15.97
C GLU A 109 13.45 -7.02 17.25
N GLN A 110 12.27 -7.48 17.69
CA GLN A 110 12.12 -8.44 18.77
C GLN A 110 12.68 -9.82 18.40
N ASP A 111 12.96 -10.62 19.43
CA ASP A 111 13.33 -12.02 19.27
C ASP A 111 12.28 -12.79 18.44
N VAL A 112 12.75 -13.75 17.65
CA VAL A 112 11.89 -14.59 16.78
C VAL A 112 10.81 -15.28 17.60
N GLU A 113 11.16 -15.81 18.80
CA GLU A 113 10.22 -16.52 19.68
C GLU A 113 9.05 -15.64 20.13
N VAL A 114 9.25 -14.34 20.26
CA VAL A 114 8.18 -13.39 20.59
C VAL A 114 7.31 -13.09 19.36
N LYS A 115 7.91 -12.89 18.20
CA LYS A 115 7.19 -12.58 16.96
C LYS A 115 6.37 -13.74 16.44
N LYS A 116 6.84 -14.98 16.63
CA LYS A 116 6.14 -16.19 16.16
C LYS A 116 4.78 -16.39 16.81
N GLU A 117 4.51 -15.80 17.99
CA GLU A 117 3.19 -15.88 18.63
C GLU A 117 2.07 -15.30 17.73
N CYS A 118 2.40 -14.34 16.87
CA CYS A 118 1.46 -13.76 15.91
C CYS A 118 1.81 -14.11 14.45
N TYR A 119 2.78 -15.01 14.21
CA TYR A 119 3.13 -15.44 12.85
C TYR A 119 2.02 -16.28 12.23
N SER A 120 1.68 -15.96 10.98
CA SER A 120 0.82 -16.82 10.15
C SER A 120 1.06 -16.54 8.68
N SER A 121 1.22 -17.61 7.90
CA SER A 121 1.23 -17.56 6.44
C SER A 121 -0.18 -17.68 5.83
N ASP A 122 -1.19 -18.00 6.64
CA ASP A 122 -2.60 -18.03 6.22
C ASP A 122 -3.23 -16.64 6.35
N PRO A 123 -3.70 -16.03 5.22
CA PRO A 123 -4.31 -14.71 5.24
C PRO A 123 -5.64 -14.63 6.02
N THR A 124 -6.26 -15.76 6.33
CA THR A 124 -7.58 -15.84 6.99
C THR A 124 -7.50 -16.23 8.47
N ASP A 125 -6.35 -16.69 8.95
CA ASP A 125 -6.17 -17.26 10.29
C ASP A 125 -6.37 -16.23 11.41
N ARG A 126 -5.80 -15.03 11.25
CA ARG A 126 -5.73 -14.02 12.31
C ARG A 126 -6.03 -12.60 11.82
N LYS A 127 -6.65 -11.79 12.69
CA LYS A 127 -6.89 -10.37 12.46
C LYS A 127 -5.63 -9.52 12.65
N VAL A 128 -4.76 -9.96 13.55
CA VAL A 128 -3.41 -9.41 13.75
C VAL A 128 -2.41 -10.52 13.47
N ARG A 129 -1.60 -10.34 12.41
CA ARG A 129 -0.62 -11.35 12.02
C ARG A 129 0.69 -10.75 11.55
N TYR A 130 1.77 -11.41 11.91
CA TYR A 130 3.09 -11.22 11.35
C TYR A 130 3.29 -12.19 10.18
N GLU A 131 3.79 -11.71 9.07
CA GLU A 131 4.00 -12.49 7.84
C GLU A 131 5.28 -12.05 7.14
N SER A 132 6.01 -13.00 6.54
CA SER A 132 7.20 -12.73 5.73
C SER A 132 6.88 -12.41 4.25
N ASN A 133 5.60 -12.25 3.91
CA ASN A 133 5.12 -12.07 2.53
C ASN A 133 5.59 -13.14 1.54
N LEU A 134 6.02 -14.31 2.03
CA LEU A 134 6.25 -15.50 1.23
C LEU A 134 4.90 -16.10 0.86
N HIS A 135 4.55 -16.01 -0.40
CA HIS A 135 3.28 -16.57 -0.85
C HIS A 135 3.45 -18.05 -1.16
N LEU A 136 3.29 -18.92 -0.14
CA LEU A 136 3.43 -20.38 -0.27
C LEU A 136 2.55 -20.98 -1.37
N TYR A 137 1.45 -20.31 -1.73
CA TYR A 137 0.49 -20.76 -2.73
C TYR A 137 0.64 -20.06 -4.09
N LYS A 138 1.69 -19.26 -4.32
CA LYS A 138 1.94 -18.65 -5.63
C LYS A 138 2.28 -19.71 -6.69
N PRO A 139 1.86 -19.48 -7.95
CA PRO A 139 2.30 -20.31 -9.07
C PRO A 139 3.83 -20.41 -9.14
N LYS A 140 4.32 -21.60 -9.55
CA LYS A 140 5.76 -21.84 -9.75
C LYS A 140 6.40 -20.75 -10.61
N GLY A 141 7.63 -20.35 -10.25
CA GLY A 141 8.43 -19.42 -11.02
C GLY A 141 8.25 -17.92 -10.72
N LYS A 142 7.46 -17.54 -9.71
CA LYS A 142 7.37 -16.13 -9.29
C LYS A 142 8.37 -15.81 -8.19
N THR A 143 9.03 -14.66 -8.37
CA THR A 143 9.97 -14.11 -7.39
C THR A 143 9.24 -13.52 -6.18
N GLU A 144 9.79 -13.71 -5.00
CA GLU A 144 9.24 -13.18 -3.75
C GLU A 144 9.69 -11.74 -3.48
N ASN A 145 8.93 -11.05 -2.63
CA ASN A 145 9.27 -9.71 -2.16
C ASN A 145 10.13 -9.79 -0.89
N SER A 146 11.13 -8.92 -0.79
CA SER A 146 12.08 -8.91 0.34
C SER A 146 11.59 -7.99 1.46
N ARG A 147 10.52 -8.39 2.16
CA ARG A 147 9.97 -7.64 3.30
C ARG A 147 9.22 -8.53 4.28
N ASP A 148 9.17 -8.08 5.53
CA ASP A 148 8.27 -8.59 6.56
C ASP A 148 7.15 -7.59 6.84
N SER A 149 6.01 -8.05 7.35
CA SER A 149 4.87 -7.18 7.65
C SER A 149 4.12 -7.62 8.90
N LEU A 150 3.75 -6.66 9.75
CA LEU A 150 2.72 -6.83 10.76
C LEU A 150 1.43 -6.22 10.21
N ARG A 151 0.40 -7.06 9.99
CA ARG A 151 -0.92 -6.67 9.50
C ARG A 151 -1.92 -6.64 10.64
N ILE A 152 -2.72 -5.58 10.69
CA ILE A 152 -3.75 -5.35 11.72
C ILE A 152 -5.05 -4.99 11.01
N SER A 153 -6.04 -5.89 11.00
CA SER A 153 -7.40 -5.60 10.54
C SER A 153 -8.12 -4.84 11.64
N TRP A 154 -8.33 -3.54 11.44
CA TRP A 154 -8.67 -2.62 12.51
C TRP A 154 -10.04 -2.86 13.16
N GLN A 155 -11.09 -2.99 12.36
CA GLN A 155 -12.46 -3.15 12.88
C GLN A 155 -12.70 -4.52 13.52
N ASP A 156 -11.97 -5.52 13.08
CA ASP A 156 -12.16 -6.91 13.47
C ASP A 156 -11.20 -7.35 14.58
N SER A 157 -10.17 -6.55 14.89
CA SER A 157 -9.20 -6.88 15.92
C SER A 157 -9.67 -6.45 17.30
N GLY A 158 -9.60 -7.35 18.27
CA GLY A 158 -9.52 -6.91 19.66
C GLY A 158 -8.21 -6.14 19.84
N HIS A 159 -8.26 -4.91 20.34
CA HIS A 159 -7.04 -4.09 20.55
C HIS A 159 -5.97 -4.82 21.38
N LYS A 160 -6.38 -5.83 22.16
CA LYS A 160 -5.48 -6.67 22.99
C LYS A 160 -4.61 -7.62 22.14
N GLU A 161 -5.03 -7.96 20.92
CA GLU A 161 -4.29 -8.84 20.00
C GLU A 161 -3.07 -8.13 19.39
N ILE A 162 -3.08 -6.80 19.32
CA ILE A 162 -1.93 -6.03 18.83
C ILE A 162 -0.76 -6.23 19.79
N PRO A 163 0.45 -6.57 19.30
CA PRO A 163 1.62 -6.80 20.14
C PRO A 163 1.90 -5.63 21.10
N PRO A 164 2.15 -5.89 22.40
CA PRO A 164 2.27 -4.83 23.41
C PRO A 164 3.29 -3.75 23.05
N VAL A 165 4.38 -4.11 22.39
CA VAL A 165 5.49 -3.21 22.02
C VAL A 165 5.08 -2.09 21.06
N CYS A 166 4.09 -2.33 20.17
CA CYS A 166 3.61 -1.36 19.19
C CYS A 166 2.14 -0.97 19.39
N ARG A 167 1.42 -1.60 20.34
CA ARG A 167 -0.03 -1.41 20.51
C ARG A 167 -0.42 0.06 20.68
N LYS A 168 0.20 0.75 21.63
CA LYS A 168 -0.15 2.15 21.93
C LYS A 168 0.05 3.05 20.72
N THR A 169 1.19 2.93 20.05
CA THR A 169 1.55 3.78 18.91
C THR A 169 0.71 3.49 17.68
N SER A 170 0.38 2.21 17.43
CA SER A 170 -0.54 1.82 16.34
C SER A 170 -1.96 2.34 16.56
N LEU A 171 -2.47 2.23 17.81
CA LEU A 171 -3.80 2.75 18.19
C LEU A 171 -3.87 4.27 18.01
N GLU A 172 -2.86 4.98 18.48
CA GLU A 172 -2.79 6.44 18.37
C GLU A 172 -2.74 6.90 16.92
N TYR A 173 -1.85 6.28 16.12
CA TYR A 173 -1.69 6.59 14.71
C TYR A 173 -2.98 6.37 13.90
N ILE A 174 -3.60 5.20 14.00
CA ILE A 174 -4.78 4.88 13.19
C ILE A 174 -5.97 5.79 13.52
N ASN A 175 -6.13 6.20 14.78
CA ASN A 175 -7.17 7.15 15.18
C ASN A 175 -6.99 8.53 14.51
N HIS A 176 -5.77 8.95 14.27
CA HIS A 176 -5.48 10.18 13.52
C HIS A 176 -5.69 9.99 12.02
N VAL A 177 -5.27 8.85 11.48
CA VAL A 177 -5.37 8.55 10.04
C VAL A 177 -6.83 8.41 9.59
N ILE A 178 -7.70 7.82 10.40
CA ILE A 178 -9.15 7.75 10.12
C ILE A 178 -9.77 9.15 10.03
N LYS A 179 -9.36 10.08 10.91
CA LYS A 179 -9.85 11.48 10.84
C LYS A 179 -9.34 12.20 9.61
N LEU A 180 -8.10 11.94 9.22
CA LEU A 180 -7.52 12.50 8.00
C LEU A 180 -8.22 11.94 6.75
N GLU A 181 -8.52 10.65 6.75
CA GLU A 181 -9.25 9.98 5.67
C GLU A 181 -10.64 10.61 5.47
N ASP A 182 -11.40 10.89 6.53
CA ASP A 182 -12.66 11.64 6.45
C ASP A 182 -12.50 12.98 5.69
N THR A 183 -11.42 13.71 5.98
CA THR A 183 -11.09 14.97 5.30
C THR A 183 -10.76 14.73 3.83
N LEU A 184 -9.94 13.71 3.53
CA LEU A 184 -9.55 13.37 2.16
C LEU A 184 -10.74 12.91 1.32
N LEU A 185 -11.66 12.11 1.85
CA LEU A 185 -12.88 11.72 1.14
C LEU A 185 -13.73 12.94 0.77
N GLY A 186 -13.78 13.94 1.63
CA GLY A 186 -14.42 15.23 1.32
C GLY A 186 -13.76 15.93 0.16
N LEU A 187 -12.44 16.13 0.21
CA LEU A 187 -11.66 16.78 -0.84
C LEU A 187 -11.71 16.03 -2.17
N LEU A 188 -11.62 14.69 -2.14
CA LEU A 188 -11.72 13.84 -3.32
C LEU A 188 -13.13 13.90 -3.95
N SER A 189 -14.19 13.99 -3.12
CA SER A 189 -15.55 14.21 -3.63
C SER A 189 -15.67 15.55 -4.36
N GLU A 190 -15.16 16.63 -3.77
CA GLU A 190 -15.14 17.97 -4.39
C GLU A 190 -14.27 17.98 -5.66
N ALA A 191 -13.14 17.28 -5.65
CA ALA A 191 -12.27 17.14 -6.83
C ALA A 191 -12.95 16.42 -8.00
N LEU A 192 -13.89 15.48 -7.71
CA LEU A 192 -14.76 14.84 -8.71
C LEU A 192 -15.94 15.73 -9.15
N GLY A 193 -16.12 16.91 -8.56
CA GLY A 193 -17.27 17.79 -8.80
C GLY A 193 -18.55 17.33 -8.09
N LEU A 194 -18.41 16.52 -7.04
CA LEU A 194 -19.52 15.99 -6.25
C LEU A 194 -19.68 16.76 -4.93
N LYS A 195 -20.76 16.48 -4.19
CA LYS A 195 -20.93 17.05 -2.85
C LYS A 195 -19.84 16.49 -1.90
N PRO A 196 -19.35 17.30 -0.92
CA PRO A 196 -18.24 16.90 -0.06
C PRO A 196 -18.41 15.59 0.69
N ASN A 197 -19.65 15.19 1.01
CA ASN A 197 -19.93 13.95 1.73
C ASN A 197 -20.23 12.75 0.82
N TYR A 198 -20.04 12.88 -0.50
CA TYR A 198 -20.48 11.87 -1.46
C TYR A 198 -19.75 10.54 -1.27
N LEU A 199 -18.41 10.53 -1.34
CA LEU A 199 -17.63 9.30 -1.19
C LEU A 199 -17.84 8.66 0.19
N LYS A 200 -17.88 9.46 1.25
CA LYS A 200 -18.20 8.95 2.60
C LYS A 200 -19.57 8.27 2.67
N ALA A 201 -20.57 8.81 1.98
CA ALA A 201 -21.90 8.19 1.91
C ALA A 201 -21.92 6.86 1.13
N THR A 202 -20.89 6.58 0.35
CA THR A 202 -20.72 5.26 -0.30
C THR A 202 -20.22 4.18 0.66
N GLU A 203 -19.79 4.53 1.89
CA GLU A 203 -19.26 3.59 2.89
C GLU A 203 -18.03 2.81 2.42
N CYS A 204 -17.26 3.38 1.47
CA CYS A 204 -16.05 2.78 0.93
C CYS A 204 -14.87 2.74 1.94
N ASP A 205 -15.06 3.31 3.12
CA ASP A 205 -14.08 3.49 4.21
C ASP A 205 -14.35 2.59 5.43
N LYS A 206 -15.34 1.71 5.38
CA LYS A 206 -15.78 0.95 6.57
C LYS A 206 -14.82 -0.15 7.01
N GLY A 207 -13.90 -0.58 6.15
CA GLY A 207 -12.85 -1.52 6.49
C GLY A 207 -11.48 -0.85 6.45
N GLN A 208 -10.72 -0.93 7.54
CA GLN A 208 -9.35 -0.43 7.58
C GLN A 208 -8.38 -1.55 7.91
N THR A 209 -7.25 -1.57 7.20
CA THR A 209 -6.14 -2.46 7.48
C THR A 209 -4.86 -1.66 7.61
N LEU A 210 -4.25 -1.70 8.78
CA LEU A 210 -2.93 -1.14 9.01
C LEU A 210 -1.88 -2.21 8.72
N VAL A 211 -0.89 -1.89 7.89
CA VAL A 211 0.21 -2.80 7.56
C VAL A 211 1.54 -2.11 7.82
N CYS A 212 2.24 -2.63 8.82
CA CYS A 212 3.55 -2.13 9.25
C CYS A 212 4.63 -2.96 8.55
N HIS A 213 5.25 -2.38 7.53
CA HIS A 213 6.27 -3.02 6.71
C HIS A 213 7.68 -2.76 7.24
N TYR A 214 8.50 -3.79 7.18
CA TYR A 214 9.92 -3.75 7.49
C TYR A 214 10.71 -4.38 6.33
N TYR A 215 11.58 -3.59 5.72
CA TYR A 215 12.45 -4.00 4.63
C TYR A 215 13.88 -4.05 5.16
N PRO A 216 14.42 -5.23 5.45
CA PRO A 216 15.81 -5.35 5.91
C PRO A 216 16.80 -4.82 4.86
N ALA A 217 18.02 -4.49 5.32
CA ALA A 217 19.13 -4.22 4.40
C ALA A 217 19.38 -5.43 3.52
N CYS A 218 19.45 -5.22 2.20
CA CYS A 218 19.65 -6.30 1.23
C CYS A 218 21.11 -6.37 0.80
N PRO A 219 21.78 -7.53 0.89
CA PRO A 219 23.20 -7.63 0.47
C PRO A 219 23.38 -7.44 -1.05
N GLN A 220 22.38 -7.80 -1.87
CA GLN A 220 22.40 -7.74 -3.33
C GLN A 220 21.14 -7.04 -3.87
N PRO A 221 20.97 -5.72 -3.61
CA PRO A 221 19.72 -5.01 -3.94
C PRO A 221 19.48 -4.90 -5.46
N GLU A 222 20.52 -5.04 -6.28
CA GLU A 222 20.43 -5.04 -7.74
C GLU A 222 19.76 -6.30 -8.31
N LEU A 223 19.57 -7.35 -7.52
CA LEU A 223 18.98 -8.62 -7.96
C LEU A 223 17.50 -8.78 -7.55
N THR A 224 16.96 -7.86 -6.77
CA THR A 224 15.62 -8.02 -6.18
C THR A 224 14.87 -6.70 -5.99
N LEU A 225 13.63 -6.80 -5.54
CA LEU A 225 12.82 -5.65 -5.09
C LEU A 225 12.31 -5.89 -3.67
N GLY A 226 12.14 -4.82 -2.92
CA GLY A 226 11.43 -4.84 -1.64
C GLY A 226 9.96 -5.19 -1.84
N THR A 227 9.32 -4.59 -2.86
CA THR A 227 7.97 -4.91 -3.32
C THR A 227 7.89 -4.81 -4.83
N SER A 228 7.35 -5.86 -5.48
CA SER A 228 7.07 -5.90 -6.92
C SER A 228 6.12 -4.78 -7.33
N LYS A 229 6.17 -4.37 -8.59
CA LYS A 229 5.19 -3.45 -9.18
C LYS A 229 3.77 -3.98 -9.02
N HIS A 230 2.86 -3.13 -8.56
CA HIS A 230 1.45 -3.43 -8.32
C HIS A 230 0.63 -2.16 -8.27
N THR A 231 -0.68 -2.30 -8.34
CA THR A 231 -1.68 -1.31 -7.93
C THR A 231 -2.31 -1.77 -6.61
N ASP A 232 -2.95 -0.88 -5.87
CA ASP A 232 -3.62 -1.24 -4.63
C ASP A 232 -5.09 -1.58 -4.88
N PRO A 233 -5.56 -2.81 -4.51
CA PRO A 233 -6.94 -3.25 -4.71
C PRO A 233 -7.89 -2.67 -3.64
N VAL A 234 -7.80 -1.39 -3.38
CA VAL A 234 -8.53 -0.66 -2.32
C VAL A 234 -9.13 0.62 -2.87
N PHE A 235 -9.86 1.39 -2.06
CA PHE A 235 -10.34 2.72 -2.45
C PHE A 235 -9.24 3.76 -2.30
N LEU A 236 -8.58 3.78 -1.14
CA LEU A 236 -7.55 4.77 -0.80
C LEU A 236 -6.47 4.13 0.06
N THR A 237 -5.22 4.55 -0.13
CA THR A 237 -4.09 4.22 0.74
C THR A 237 -3.51 5.50 1.33
N ILE A 238 -3.26 5.49 2.64
CA ILE A 238 -2.48 6.52 3.34
C ILE A 238 -1.22 5.84 3.88
N LEU A 239 -0.06 6.27 3.38
CA LEU A 239 1.23 5.68 3.71
C LEU A 239 2.12 6.68 4.45
N LEU A 240 2.64 6.27 5.58
CA LEU A 240 3.79 6.90 6.24
C LEU A 240 5.05 6.10 5.90
N GLN A 241 6.14 6.76 5.50
CA GLN A 241 7.45 6.13 5.30
C GLN A 241 8.53 6.84 6.11
N ASP A 242 9.59 6.10 6.44
CA ASP A 242 10.80 6.69 7.01
C ASP A 242 11.64 7.44 5.95
N GLN A 243 12.78 8.00 6.36
CA GLN A 243 13.65 8.80 5.49
C GLN A 243 14.56 7.94 4.56
N THR A 244 14.38 6.62 4.52
CA THR A 244 15.21 5.72 3.70
C THR A 244 14.91 5.85 2.20
N GLY A 245 13.66 6.18 1.83
CA GLY A 245 13.21 6.27 0.44
C GLY A 245 13.02 4.88 -0.21
N GLY A 246 13.05 4.84 -1.55
CA GLY A 246 12.93 3.61 -2.32
C GLY A 246 11.52 3.28 -2.82
N LEU A 247 10.49 4.03 -2.42
CA LEU A 247 9.17 3.96 -3.06
C LEU A 247 9.25 4.66 -4.41
N GLN A 248 8.72 4.01 -5.45
CA GLN A 248 8.64 4.56 -6.81
C GLN A 248 7.22 4.39 -7.35
N VAL A 249 6.77 5.39 -8.09
CA VAL A 249 5.48 5.39 -8.80
C VAL A 249 5.68 5.53 -10.30
N MET A 250 4.86 4.85 -11.08
CA MET A 250 4.86 4.91 -12.54
C MET A 250 3.99 6.09 -13.01
N CYS A 251 4.58 7.03 -13.74
CA CYS A 251 3.86 8.10 -14.42
C CYS A 251 4.46 8.29 -15.81
N ASP A 252 3.62 8.42 -16.83
CA ASP A 252 4.04 8.58 -18.22
C ASP A 252 5.08 7.52 -18.68
N ASN A 253 4.89 6.26 -18.27
CA ASN A 253 5.80 5.14 -18.51
C ASN A 253 7.23 5.33 -17.94
N GLN A 254 7.38 6.14 -16.91
CA GLN A 254 8.64 6.37 -16.21
C GLN A 254 8.48 6.14 -14.70
N TRP A 255 9.50 5.56 -14.08
CA TRP A 255 9.53 5.45 -12.62
C TRP A 255 10.02 6.74 -11.99
N ALA A 256 9.19 7.36 -11.19
CA ALA A 256 9.53 8.52 -10.37
C ALA A 256 9.76 8.08 -8.92
N ASP A 257 10.84 8.56 -8.31
CA ASP A 257 11.07 8.36 -6.88
C ASP A 257 10.09 9.20 -6.05
N VAL A 258 9.52 8.59 -5.02
CA VAL A 258 8.73 9.29 -4.01
C VAL A 258 9.68 9.66 -2.88
N GLU A 259 10.39 10.77 -3.05
CA GLU A 259 11.37 11.23 -2.06
C GLU A 259 10.68 11.52 -0.73
N PRO A 260 11.15 10.95 0.40
CA PRO A 260 10.51 11.17 1.69
C PRO A 260 10.54 12.64 2.11
N ILE A 261 9.38 13.16 2.48
CA ILE A 261 9.24 14.45 3.16
C ILE A 261 9.12 14.17 4.66
N GLU A 262 9.90 14.86 5.47
CA GLU A 262 9.84 14.71 6.92
C GLU A 262 8.43 14.98 7.43
N HIS A 263 7.85 14.03 8.15
CA HIS A 263 6.47 14.02 8.64
C HIS A 263 5.40 14.14 7.54
N GLY A 264 5.76 14.00 6.25
CA GLY A 264 4.81 13.93 5.15
C GLY A 264 4.17 12.53 5.05
N LEU A 265 2.98 12.49 4.48
CA LEU A 265 2.27 11.25 4.13
C LEU A 265 2.22 11.09 2.62
N VAL A 266 2.18 9.87 2.16
CA VAL A 266 1.90 9.56 0.74
C VAL A 266 0.47 9.08 0.63
N ILE A 267 -0.27 9.65 -0.29
CA ILE A 267 -1.66 9.30 -0.58
C ILE A 267 -1.72 8.71 -1.97
N ASN A 268 -2.37 7.56 -2.11
CA ASN A 268 -2.59 7.00 -3.44
C ASN A 268 -4.01 6.46 -3.63
N ILE A 269 -4.51 6.69 -4.82
CA ILE A 269 -5.78 6.18 -5.31
C ILE A 269 -5.64 4.69 -5.57
N GLY A 270 -6.58 3.90 -5.06
CA GLY A 270 -6.66 2.48 -5.35
C GLY A 270 -7.57 2.15 -6.53
N ASP A 271 -7.50 0.90 -6.97
CA ASP A 271 -8.25 0.37 -8.12
C ASP A 271 -9.76 0.59 -8.01
N LEU A 272 -10.30 0.43 -6.79
CA LEU A 272 -11.73 0.57 -6.57
C LEU A 272 -12.20 2.01 -6.75
N LEU A 273 -11.40 3.00 -6.33
CA LEU A 273 -11.74 4.41 -6.53
C LEU A 273 -11.53 4.83 -8.00
N GLN A 274 -10.58 4.24 -8.73
CA GLN A 274 -10.49 4.41 -10.18
C GLN A 274 -11.77 3.96 -10.87
N ILE A 275 -12.30 2.76 -10.53
CA ILE A 275 -13.56 2.26 -11.07
C ILE A 275 -14.73 3.20 -10.74
N LEU A 276 -14.87 3.61 -9.46
CA LEU A 276 -15.92 4.51 -9.02
C LEU A 276 -15.88 5.85 -9.76
N SER A 277 -14.70 6.40 -9.99
CA SER A 277 -14.52 7.66 -10.69
C SER A 277 -14.65 7.55 -12.21
N ASN A 278 -14.87 6.35 -12.74
CA ASN A 278 -14.93 6.05 -14.17
C ASN A 278 -13.69 6.54 -14.92
N ASP A 279 -12.49 6.16 -14.41
CA ASP A 279 -11.16 6.56 -14.89
C ASP A 279 -10.82 8.08 -14.76
N LYS A 280 -11.62 8.88 -14.06
CA LYS A 280 -11.21 10.26 -13.77
C LYS A 280 -10.00 10.31 -12.83
N PHE A 281 -9.94 9.41 -11.87
CA PHE A 281 -8.77 9.19 -11.02
C PHE A 281 -8.09 7.90 -11.42
N VAL A 282 -6.77 7.87 -11.38
CA VAL A 282 -5.99 6.70 -11.79
C VAL A 282 -5.42 5.96 -10.58
N SER A 283 -5.43 4.63 -10.62
CA SER A 283 -4.69 3.80 -9.67
C SER A 283 -3.31 3.52 -10.26
N ALA A 284 -2.29 4.19 -9.73
CA ALA A 284 -0.96 4.13 -10.32
C ALA A 284 -0.18 2.89 -9.88
N THR A 285 0.51 2.29 -10.83
CA THR A 285 1.47 1.21 -10.55
C THR A 285 2.63 1.78 -9.74
N HIS A 286 2.98 1.10 -8.65
CA HIS A 286 4.08 1.49 -7.78
C HIS A 286 4.87 0.29 -7.27
N ARG A 287 6.07 0.52 -6.76
CA ARG A 287 6.99 -0.51 -6.27
C ARG A 287 7.91 0.02 -5.17
N VAL A 288 8.60 -0.88 -4.48
CA VAL A 288 9.67 -0.52 -3.54
C VAL A 288 10.97 -1.20 -3.98
N VAL A 289 12.02 -0.42 -4.23
CA VAL A 289 13.35 -0.95 -4.54
C VAL A 289 14.05 -1.43 -3.27
N ALA A 290 14.79 -2.53 -3.36
CA ALA A 290 15.63 -2.98 -2.27
C ALA A 290 16.80 -2.00 -2.06
N LYS A 291 17.25 -1.86 -0.81
CA LYS A 291 18.36 -0.96 -0.42
C LYS A 291 19.46 -1.75 0.27
N LYS A 292 20.71 -1.39 0.00
CA LYS A 292 21.88 -1.98 0.66
C LYS A 292 22.02 -1.52 2.13
N VAL A 293 21.49 -0.34 2.42
CA VAL A 293 21.43 0.24 3.77
C VAL A 293 19.97 0.25 4.20
N GLY A 294 19.70 -0.19 5.41
CA GLY A 294 18.36 -0.28 5.98
C GLY A 294 18.39 -0.39 7.49
N PRO A 295 17.25 -0.71 8.12
CA PRO A 295 15.99 -1.05 7.48
C PRO A 295 15.26 0.17 6.89
N ARG A 296 14.42 -0.05 5.88
CA ARG A 296 13.34 0.85 5.51
C ARG A 296 12.07 0.44 6.25
N ILE A 297 11.36 1.40 6.81
CA ILE A 297 10.11 1.17 7.51
C ILE A 297 9.01 2.01 6.86
N SER A 298 7.85 1.41 6.65
CA SER A 298 6.66 2.15 6.24
C SER A 298 5.39 1.54 6.85
N VAL A 299 4.40 2.40 7.05
CA VAL A 299 3.12 2.04 7.67
C VAL A 299 2.02 2.47 6.71
N ALA A 300 1.38 1.50 6.07
CA ALA A 300 0.29 1.71 5.13
C ALA A 300 -1.06 1.48 5.82
N CYS A 301 -1.98 2.41 5.67
CA CYS A 301 -3.37 2.24 6.04
C CYS A 301 -4.20 2.12 4.76
N PHE A 302 -4.80 0.95 4.57
CA PHE A 302 -5.65 0.63 3.43
C PHE A 302 -7.10 0.80 3.82
N PHE A 303 -7.85 1.57 3.02
CA PHE A 303 -9.27 1.82 3.22
C PHE A 303 -10.10 1.04 2.22
N ASN A 304 -10.98 0.22 2.74
CA ASN A 304 -11.85 -0.65 1.98
C ASN A 304 -13.26 -0.66 2.55
N GLU A 305 -14.15 -1.34 1.85
CA GLU A 305 -15.45 -1.73 2.40
C GLU A 305 -15.27 -2.73 3.55
N SER A 306 -16.24 -2.76 4.45
CA SER A 306 -16.34 -3.83 5.45
C SER A 306 -16.49 -5.19 4.78
N SER A 307 -15.71 -6.19 5.21
CA SER A 307 -15.68 -7.54 4.63
C SER A 307 -17.01 -8.30 4.64
N VAL A 308 -18.04 -7.77 5.30
CA VAL A 308 -19.36 -8.39 5.44
C VAL A 308 -20.47 -7.71 4.64
N SER A 309 -20.17 -6.68 3.86
CA SER A 309 -21.17 -5.93 3.10
C SER A 309 -21.43 -6.56 1.73
N PRO A 310 -22.69 -6.86 1.37
CA PRO A 310 -23.06 -7.33 0.04
C PRO A 310 -23.25 -6.18 -0.97
N LYS A 311 -22.71 -5.00 -0.71
CA LYS A 311 -22.93 -3.80 -1.51
C LYS A 311 -22.32 -3.92 -2.90
N MET A 312 -23.05 -3.43 -3.90
CA MET A 312 -22.56 -3.30 -5.26
C MET A 312 -21.92 -1.93 -5.46
N TYR A 313 -20.74 -1.92 -6.06
CA TYR A 313 -20.01 -0.74 -6.48
C TYR A 313 -19.87 -0.71 -8.00
N GLY A 314 -19.77 0.46 -8.55
CA GLY A 314 -19.56 0.71 -9.96
C GLY A 314 -19.37 2.19 -10.22
N PRO A 315 -19.26 2.62 -11.49
CA PRO A 315 -19.12 4.03 -11.82
C PRO A 315 -20.21 4.89 -11.22
N ILE A 316 -19.78 5.98 -10.56
CA ILE A 316 -20.68 6.95 -9.91
C ILE A 316 -21.61 7.55 -10.97
N LYS A 317 -22.92 7.43 -10.77
CA LYS A 317 -23.94 7.81 -11.75
C LYS A 317 -23.90 9.28 -12.13
N GLU A 318 -23.54 10.14 -11.18
CA GLU A 318 -23.40 11.58 -11.38
C GLU A 318 -22.22 11.97 -12.29
N LEU A 319 -21.25 11.05 -12.47
CA LEU A 319 -20.11 11.22 -13.36
C LEU A 319 -20.36 10.68 -14.78
N ILE A 320 -21.47 9.98 -14.98
CA ILE A 320 -21.81 9.32 -16.24
C ILE A 320 -22.70 10.23 -17.09
N SER A 321 -22.41 10.31 -18.38
CA SER A 321 -23.20 11.00 -19.38
C SER A 321 -23.16 10.28 -20.73
N LYS A 322 -23.80 10.82 -21.76
CA LYS A 322 -23.68 10.29 -23.13
C LYS A 322 -22.25 10.43 -23.67
N GLU A 323 -21.57 11.51 -23.29
CA GLU A 323 -20.18 11.82 -23.67
C GLU A 323 -19.17 11.07 -22.81
N ASN A 324 -19.58 10.63 -21.61
CA ASN A 324 -18.78 9.84 -20.67
C ASN A 324 -19.58 8.60 -20.22
N PRO A 325 -19.76 7.58 -21.08
CA PRO A 325 -20.51 6.37 -20.72
C PRO A 325 -19.77 5.57 -19.66
N PRO A 326 -20.46 4.65 -18.93
CA PRO A 326 -19.80 3.81 -17.95
C PRO A 326 -18.75 2.93 -18.63
N LEU A 327 -17.55 2.88 -18.06
CA LEU A 327 -16.43 2.06 -18.54
C LEU A 327 -16.35 0.70 -17.83
N TYR A 328 -17.04 0.56 -16.70
CA TYR A 328 -16.96 -0.61 -15.83
C TYR A 328 -18.36 -1.15 -15.49
N LYS A 329 -18.43 -2.45 -15.31
CA LYS A 329 -19.61 -3.14 -14.75
C LYS A 329 -19.68 -2.92 -13.23
N GLU A 330 -20.87 -3.09 -12.66
CA GLU A 330 -21.04 -3.16 -11.20
C GLU A 330 -20.43 -4.46 -10.64
N PHE A 331 -19.87 -4.41 -9.43
CA PHE A 331 -19.19 -5.53 -8.78
C PHE A 331 -19.35 -5.47 -7.26
N GLN A 332 -19.15 -6.61 -6.59
CA GLN A 332 -18.89 -6.67 -5.15
C GLN A 332 -17.39 -6.61 -4.89
N VAL A 333 -16.96 -5.93 -3.81
CA VAL A 333 -15.55 -5.85 -3.46
C VAL A 333 -14.94 -7.23 -3.22
N ALA A 334 -15.71 -8.17 -2.67
CA ALA A 334 -15.26 -9.56 -2.48
C ALA A 334 -14.92 -10.27 -3.82
N ASP A 335 -15.71 -10.03 -4.88
CA ASP A 335 -15.45 -10.59 -6.21
C ASP A 335 -14.18 -9.97 -6.80
N TYR A 336 -14.02 -8.63 -6.64
CA TYR A 336 -12.81 -7.93 -7.08
C TYR A 336 -11.57 -8.50 -6.40
N MET A 337 -11.58 -8.64 -5.09
CA MET A 337 -10.47 -9.19 -4.31
C MET A 337 -10.13 -10.63 -4.73
N THR A 338 -11.14 -11.48 -4.94
CA THR A 338 -10.94 -12.85 -5.39
C THR A 338 -10.23 -12.90 -6.75
N GLU A 339 -10.69 -12.10 -7.70
CA GLU A 339 -10.08 -12.00 -9.03
C GLU A 339 -8.66 -11.40 -8.97
N PHE A 340 -8.45 -10.36 -8.17
CA PHE A 340 -7.15 -9.71 -8.01
C PHE A 340 -6.10 -10.67 -7.47
N PHE A 341 -6.40 -11.42 -6.41
CA PHE A 341 -5.45 -12.37 -5.80
C PHE A 341 -5.28 -13.67 -6.60
N SER A 342 -6.23 -14.02 -7.47
CA SER A 342 -6.12 -15.20 -8.35
C SER A 342 -5.13 -15.02 -9.48
N LYS A 343 -4.74 -13.78 -9.81
CA LYS A 343 -3.94 -13.46 -11.01
C LYS A 343 -2.53 -12.95 -10.65
N PRO A 344 -1.61 -12.98 -11.62
CA PRO A 344 -0.31 -12.34 -11.46
C PRO A 344 -0.44 -10.82 -11.27
N LEU A 345 0.30 -10.24 -10.32
CA LEU A 345 0.30 -8.81 -9.96
C LEU A 345 0.54 -7.83 -11.13
N HIS A 346 1.07 -8.30 -12.26
CA HIS A 346 1.34 -7.47 -13.44
C HIS A 346 0.15 -7.28 -14.40
N LYS A 347 -1.01 -7.89 -14.13
CA LYS A 347 -2.24 -7.59 -14.87
C LYS A 347 -3.05 -6.59 -14.06
N ASN A 348 -3.40 -5.49 -14.70
CA ASN A 348 -4.20 -4.43 -14.10
C ASN A 348 -5.54 -5.00 -13.63
N GLY A 349 -5.79 -4.97 -12.32
CA GLY A 349 -6.99 -5.56 -11.74
C GLY A 349 -8.28 -4.95 -12.29
N VAL A 350 -8.25 -3.65 -12.58
CA VAL A 350 -9.41 -2.90 -13.09
C VAL A 350 -9.87 -3.39 -14.47
N ASP A 351 -8.96 -3.90 -15.33
CA ASP A 351 -9.32 -4.35 -16.69
C ASP A 351 -10.28 -5.54 -16.71
N LEU A 352 -10.39 -6.28 -15.60
CA LEU A 352 -11.31 -7.42 -15.48
C LEU A 352 -12.77 -6.99 -15.32
N PHE A 353 -12.96 -5.75 -14.93
CA PHE A 353 -14.28 -5.17 -14.67
C PHE A 353 -14.68 -4.15 -15.75
N ARG A 354 -13.85 -3.93 -16.78
CA ARG A 354 -14.24 -3.13 -17.95
C ARG A 354 -15.39 -3.76 -18.71
N LEU A 355 -16.25 -2.90 -19.30
CA LEU A 355 -17.37 -3.26 -20.17
C LEU A 355 -16.89 -3.59 -21.57
#